data_122ddf79c314111e360679de59775b61
#
_entry.id   122ddf79c314111e360679de59775b61
#
_cell.length_a   1.000
_cell.length_b   1.000
_cell.length_c   1.000
_cell.angle_alpha   90.00
_cell.angle_beta   90.00
_cell.angle_gamma   90.00
#
_symmetry.space_group_name_H-M   'P 1'
#
loop_
_entity.id
_entity.type
_entity.pdbx_description
1 polymer ?
#
loop_
_entity_poly.entity_id
_entity_poly.type
_entity_poly.pdbx_seq_one_letter_code
_entity_poly.pdbx_strand_id
1 'polypeptide(L)'
;FDAVALRQHFAYEQRFYTRQEKSMGMRINTTLPLPAELKAEYPLSKELTEIKKKRDAEIRDIFTGKSDKFVVIVGPCSADNEDSVCEYISRLAKVNEKVSDRLMIIPRIYTNKPRTTGEGYKGMLHQPKPDQAPDLLAGIIAIRKMHIRAIEESGLTSADEMLYPENRSYLDDILSYEAIGARSVENQQHRLTASGMDIPVGMKNPTSGDFSVMLNSVIAAQSSHTFIYRGMDVTTDGNDLAHVILRGGVDKYGTCNPNYHYEDLIRLQAMYGEKHLANPAAIVDANHSNSNKQFKEQIRIVSEVLHSRNYNTKLKELIKGVMIESYLEEGCQSIGADQIYGKSITDPCLGWEDTERLIYKIAEEC
;
A
#
# COMPACT_ATOMS: atom_id res chain seq x y z
N PHE A 1 -23.24 28.26 6.79
CA PHE A 1 -22.64 28.41 5.45
C PHE A 1 -23.65 27.91 4.43
N ASP A 2 -24.03 28.77 3.48
CA ASP A 2 -25.17 28.59 2.58
C ASP A 2 -24.80 27.57 1.47
N ALA A 3 -25.47 26.41 1.47
CA ALA A 3 -25.27 25.34 0.48
C ALA A 3 -25.56 25.82 -0.98
N VAL A 4 -26.34 26.90 -1.14
CA VAL A 4 -26.63 27.53 -2.43
C VAL A 4 -25.42 28.30 -2.95
N ALA A 5 -24.71 29.04 -2.09
CA ALA A 5 -23.50 29.77 -2.46
C ALA A 5 -22.36 28.82 -2.87
N LEU A 6 -22.20 27.68 -2.18
CA LEU A 6 -21.27 26.62 -2.55
C LEU A 6 -21.59 26.02 -3.92
N ARG A 7 -22.85 25.68 -4.19
CA ARG A 7 -23.27 25.16 -5.51
C ARG A 7 -23.07 26.17 -6.64
N GLN A 8 -23.27 27.45 -6.39
CA GLN A 8 -23.05 28.50 -7.40
C GLN A 8 -21.55 28.72 -7.66
N HIS A 9 -20.71 28.66 -6.63
CA HIS A 9 -19.26 28.77 -6.79
C HIS A 9 -18.68 27.58 -7.59
N PHE A 10 -19.12 26.35 -7.26
CA PHE A 10 -18.74 25.15 -8.02
C PHE A 10 -19.26 25.13 -9.46
N ALA A 11 -20.49 25.61 -9.71
CA ALA A 11 -21.03 25.72 -11.06
C ALA A 11 -20.30 26.80 -11.89
N TYR A 12 -19.77 27.82 -11.26
CA TYR A 12 -18.95 28.86 -11.89
C TYR A 12 -17.57 28.30 -12.29
N GLU A 13 -16.89 27.59 -11.39
CA GLU A 13 -15.61 26.92 -11.70
C GLU A 13 -15.77 25.87 -12.80
N GLN A 14 -16.79 25.03 -12.77
CA GLN A 14 -17.06 24.04 -13.83
C GLN A 14 -17.28 24.71 -15.21
N ARG A 15 -17.94 25.88 -15.28
CA ARG A 15 -18.10 26.64 -16.53
C ARG A 15 -16.79 27.23 -17.03
N PHE A 16 -15.86 27.57 -16.15
CA PHE A 16 -14.56 28.12 -16.51
C PHE A 16 -13.63 27.05 -17.12
N TYR A 17 -13.62 25.84 -16.54
CA TYR A 17 -12.85 24.71 -17.07
C TYR A 17 -13.34 24.23 -18.43
N THR A 18 -14.65 24.19 -18.67
CA THR A 18 -15.22 23.69 -19.95
C THR A 18 -15.00 24.60 -21.15
N ARG A 19 -14.59 25.86 -20.97
CA ARG A 19 -14.52 26.84 -22.07
C ARG A 19 -13.11 27.15 -22.60
N GLN A 20 -12.05 26.75 -21.92
CA GLN A 20 -10.69 27.19 -22.26
C GLN A 20 -9.68 26.09 -22.63
N GLU A 21 -9.98 24.81 -22.49
CA GLU A 21 -8.95 23.77 -22.61
C GLU A 21 -8.93 22.97 -23.93
N LYS A 22 -9.15 23.62 -25.07
CA LYS A 22 -8.91 22.98 -26.38
C LYS A 22 -7.44 22.99 -26.83
N SER A 23 -6.49 23.46 -26.03
CA SER A 23 -5.17 23.83 -26.56
C SER A 23 -3.97 23.01 -26.03
N MET A 24 -4.14 21.97 -25.19
CA MET A 24 -2.98 21.31 -24.54
C MET A 24 -2.81 19.81 -24.80
N GLY A 25 -3.41 19.26 -25.85
CA GLY A 25 -3.26 17.83 -26.16
C GLY A 25 -4.01 16.89 -25.18
N MET A 26 -4.67 17.43 -24.15
CA MET A 26 -5.54 16.70 -23.23
C MET A 26 -7.01 16.90 -23.59
N ARG A 27 -7.79 15.83 -23.49
CA ARG A 27 -9.23 15.84 -23.64
C ARG A 27 -9.89 15.46 -22.34
N ILE A 28 -10.73 16.35 -21.79
CA ILE A 28 -11.57 16.04 -20.62
C ILE A 28 -12.65 15.05 -21.08
N ASN A 29 -12.67 13.86 -20.49
CA ASN A 29 -13.68 12.84 -20.77
C ASN A 29 -14.94 13.04 -19.92
N THR A 30 -14.76 13.24 -18.62
CA THR A 30 -15.83 13.47 -17.66
C THR A 30 -15.31 14.16 -16.41
N THR A 31 -16.20 14.75 -15.62
CA THR A 31 -15.89 15.23 -14.27
C THR A 31 -16.13 14.10 -13.28
N LEU A 32 -15.14 13.81 -12.45
CA LEU A 32 -15.27 12.82 -11.37
C LEU A 32 -15.92 13.48 -10.14
N PRO A 33 -16.65 12.72 -9.31
CA PRO A 33 -17.21 13.21 -8.06
C PRO A 33 -16.08 13.65 -7.12
N LEU A 34 -16.35 14.64 -6.29
CA LEU A 34 -15.43 14.99 -5.22
C LEU A 34 -15.33 13.83 -4.21
N PRO A 35 -14.19 13.62 -3.55
CA PRO A 35 -14.06 12.59 -2.51
C PRO A 35 -15.12 12.69 -1.41
N ALA A 36 -15.48 13.89 -1.00
CA ALA A 36 -16.53 14.10 0.00
C ALA A 36 -17.92 13.62 -0.48
N GLU A 37 -18.23 13.81 -1.78
CA GLU A 37 -19.49 13.35 -2.38
C GLU A 37 -19.52 11.82 -2.42
N LEU A 38 -18.41 11.18 -2.86
CA LEU A 38 -18.34 9.74 -2.92
C LEU A 38 -18.39 9.08 -1.53
N LYS A 39 -17.73 9.69 -0.53
CA LYS A 39 -17.80 9.23 0.86
C LYS A 39 -19.20 9.36 1.45
N ALA A 40 -19.95 10.39 1.07
CA ALA A 40 -21.33 10.56 1.48
C ALA A 40 -22.27 9.54 0.82
N GLU A 41 -21.99 9.14 -0.43
CA GLU A 41 -22.76 8.13 -1.16
C GLU A 41 -22.44 6.69 -0.69
N TYR A 42 -21.16 6.41 -0.37
CA TYR A 42 -20.69 5.12 0.13
C TYR A 42 -19.96 5.31 1.48
N PRO A 43 -20.70 5.64 2.57
CA PRO A 43 -20.10 5.95 3.85
C PRO A 43 -19.57 4.70 4.54
N LEU A 44 -18.51 4.87 5.32
CA LEU A 44 -18.10 3.87 6.30
C LEU A 44 -19.12 3.93 7.47
N SER A 45 -19.69 2.77 7.86
CA SER A 45 -20.61 2.72 8.99
C SER A 45 -19.90 3.11 10.29
N LYS A 46 -20.68 3.47 11.33
CA LYS A 46 -20.11 3.78 12.65
C LYS A 46 -19.33 2.59 13.23
N GLU A 47 -19.85 1.38 13.04
CA GLU A 47 -19.21 0.16 13.51
C GLU A 47 -17.85 -0.06 12.80
N LEU A 48 -17.82 0.05 11.48
CA LEU A 48 -16.57 -0.09 10.70
C LEU A 48 -15.57 1.04 11.03
N THR A 49 -16.06 2.25 11.31
CA THR A 49 -15.22 3.36 11.77
C THR A 49 -14.53 3.04 13.10
N GLU A 50 -15.25 2.43 14.07
CA GLU A 50 -14.65 2.05 15.34
C GLU A 50 -13.67 0.87 15.18
N ILE A 51 -13.95 -0.10 14.29
CA ILE A 51 -13.00 -1.16 13.94
C ILE A 51 -11.70 -0.52 13.39
N LYS A 52 -11.83 0.41 12.43
CA LYS A 52 -10.66 1.10 11.88
C LYS A 52 -9.87 1.84 12.94
N LYS A 53 -10.49 2.66 13.77
CA LYS A 53 -9.82 3.40 14.84
C LYS A 53 -9.04 2.48 15.79
N LYS A 54 -9.64 1.36 16.19
CA LYS A 54 -8.99 0.38 17.05
C LYS A 54 -7.75 -0.20 16.36
N ARG A 55 -7.90 -0.62 15.10
CA ARG A 55 -6.78 -1.21 14.34
C ARG A 55 -5.68 -0.19 14.06
N ASP A 56 -6.02 1.05 13.71
CA ASP A 56 -5.04 2.12 13.52
C ASP A 56 -4.23 2.38 14.80
N ALA A 57 -4.87 2.38 15.96
CA ALA A 57 -4.19 2.51 17.25
C ALA A 57 -3.24 1.33 17.53
N GLU A 58 -3.68 0.08 17.28
CA GLU A 58 -2.85 -1.11 17.43
C GLU A 58 -1.65 -1.10 16.47
N ILE A 59 -1.86 -0.70 15.21
CA ILE A 59 -0.80 -0.58 14.22
C ILE A 59 0.19 0.53 14.63
N ARG A 60 -0.30 1.68 15.08
CA ARG A 60 0.55 2.77 15.59
C ARG A 60 1.40 2.31 16.76
N ASP A 61 0.85 1.54 17.68
CA ASP A 61 1.59 1.02 18.85
C ASP A 61 2.75 0.11 18.43
N ILE A 62 2.63 -0.65 17.35
CA ILE A 62 3.73 -1.47 16.79
C ILE A 62 4.83 -0.57 16.22
N PHE A 63 4.47 0.41 15.39
CA PHE A 63 5.45 1.29 14.75
C PHE A 63 6.13 2.22 15.75
N THR A 64 5.47 2.59 16.85
CA THR A 64 6.06 3.38 17.94
C THR A 64 6.79 2.55 19.00
N GLY A 65 6.84 1.23 18.86
CA GLY A 65 7.54 0.32 19.80
C GLY A 65 6.82 0.06 21.11
N LYS A 66 5.53 0.38 21.22
CA LYS A 66 4.69 0.07 22.39
C LYS A 66 4.12 -1.35 22.36
N SER A 67 4.13 -1.98 21.18
CA SER A 67 3.70 -3.35 20.98
C SER A 67 4.78 -4.13 20.23
N ASP A 68 5.03 -5.37 20.66
CA ASP A 68 6.00 -6.29 20.05
C ASP A 68 5.39 -7.14 18.92
N LYS A 69 4.11 -6.95 18.59
CA LYS A 69 3.48 -7.68 17.48
C LYS A 69 4.22 -7.43 16.18
N PHE A 70 4.29 -8.46 15.36
CA PHE A 70 4.95 -8.40 14.05
C PHE A 70 3.91 -8.16 12.94
N VAL A 71 4.19 -7.23 12.04
CA VAL A 71 3.28 -6.86 10.95
C VAL A 71 3.45 -7.81 9.77
N VAL A 72 2.34 -8.37 9.28
CA VAL A 72 2.29 -9.17 8.06
C VAL A 72 1.35 -8.51 7.06
N ILE A 73 1.92 -7.81 6.07
CA ILE A 73 1.16 -7.21 4.97
C ILE A 73 1.09 -8.24 3.86
N VAL A 74 -0.09 -8.82 3.62
CA VAL A 74 -0.22 -9.99 2.74
C VAL A 74 -1.46 -9.92 1.87
N GLY A 75 -1.32 -10.22 0.57
CA GLY A 75 -2.41 -10.24 -0.40
C GLY A 75 -1.91 -10.22 -1.85
N PRO A 76 -2.82 -10.17 -2.83
CA PRO A 76 -2.48 -10.25 -4.24
C PRO A 76 -1.55 -9.12 -4.69
N CYS A 77 -0.79 -9.38 -5.75
CA CYS A 77 0.06 -8.37 -6.38
C CYS A 77 -0.76 -7.15 -6.83
N SER A 78 -1.94 -7.39 -7.38
CA SER A 78 -2.96 -6.37 -7.69
C SER A 78 -4.34 -6.94 -7.41
N ALA A 79 -5.23 -6.13 -6.84
CA ALA A 79 -6.65 -6.46 -6.78
C ALA A 79 -7.24 -6.40 -8.20
N ASP A 80 -7.90 -7.46 -8.63
CA ASP A 80 -8.45 -7.62 -9.97
C ASP A 80 -9.94 -8.04 -9.98
N ASN A 81 -10.38 -8.67 -8.91
CA ASN A 81 -11.75 -9.16 -8.75
C ASN A 81 -12.17 -9.02 -7.28
N GLU A 82 -13.29 -8.31 -7.03
CA GLU A 82 -13.76 -8.01 -5.67
C GLU A 82 -14.07 -9.28 -4.88
N ASP A 83 -14.75 -10.27 -5.49
CA ASP A 83 -15.18 -11.48 -4.79
C ASP A 83 -13.99 -12.32 -4.34
N SER A 84 -13.01 -12.56 -5.23
CA SER A 84 -11.83 -13.36 -4.88
C SER A 84 -10.91 -12.63 -3.88
N VAL A 85 -10.82 -11.31 -3.92
CA VAL A 85 -10.09 -10.51 -2.93
C VAL A 85 -10.77 -10.61 -1.57
N CYS A 86 -12.09 -10.42 -1.49
CA CYS A 86 -12.84 -10.52 -0.23
C CYS A 86 -12.83 -11.95 0.32
N GLU A 87 -12.94 -12.99 -0.52
CA GLU A 87 -12.77 -14.38 -0.08
C GLU A 87 -11.38 -14.61 0.53
N TYR A 88 -10.32 -14.14 -0.14
CA TYR A 88 -8.95 -14.25 0.37
C TYR A 88 -8.82 -13.60 1.75
N ILE A 89 -9.38 -12.40 1.93
CA ILE A 89 -9.33 -11.67 3.19
C ILE A 89 -10.16 -12.35 4.28
N SER A 90 -11.30 -12.94 3.94
CA SER A 90 -12.11 -13.72 4.87
C SER A 90 -11.38 -14.98 5.37
N ARG A 91 -10.53 -15.59 4.53
CA ARG A 91 -9.61 -16.65 4.96
C ARG A 91 -8.53 -16.12 5.89
N LEU A 92 -7.94 -14.93 5.60
CA LEU A 92 -6.99 -14.27 6.49
C LEU A 92 -7.59 -13.94 7.86
N ALA A 93 -8.86 -13.54 7.92
CA ALA A 93 -9.54 -13.27 9.18
C ALA A 93 -9.58 -14.50 10.10
N LYS A 94 -9.86 -15.69 9.54
CA LYS A 94 -9.84 -16.95 10.30
C LYS A 94 -8.44 -17.31 10.81
N VAL A 95 -7.40 -17.01 10.05
CA VAL A 95 -6.02 -17.19 10.51
C VAL A 95 -5.69 -16.16 11.58
N ASN A 96 -6.10 -14.90 11.39
CA ASN A 96 -5.89 -13.83 12.35
C ASN A 96 -6.46 -14.12 13.75
N GLU A 97 -7.62 -14.81 13.84
CA GLU A 97 -8.20 -15.23 15.12
C GLU A 97 -7.21 -16.06 15.99
N LYS A 98 -6.32 -16.82 15.32
CA LYS A 98 -5.38 -17.73 15.98
C LYS A 98 -4.00 -17.11 16.28
N VAL A 99 -3.66 -16.02 15.61
CA VAL A 99 -2.31 -15.43 15.66
C VAL A 99 -2.29 -13.95 16.08
N SER A 100 -3.45 -13.36 16.35
CA SER A 100 -3.60 -11.92 16.63
C SER A 100 -2.94 -11.46 17.94
N ASP A 101 -2.56 -12.38 18.83
CA ASP A 101 -1.75 -12.11 20.00
C ASP A 101 -0.28 -11.79 19.65
N ARG A 102 0.23 -12.30 18.54
CA ARG A 102 1.61 -12.15 18.08
C ARG A 102 1.74 -11.33 16.80
N LEU A 103 0.76 -11.43 15.89
CA LEU A 103 0.82 -10.80 14.59
C LEU A 103 -0.23 -9.70 14.43
N MET A 104 0.10 -8.73 13.59
CA MET A 104 -0.82 -7.75 13.01
C MET A 104 -0.93 -8.02 11.50
N ILE A 105 -1.97 -8.76 11.11
CA ILE A 105 -2.25 -9.02 9.70
C ILE A 105 -2.92 -7.79 9.08
N ILE A 106 -2.35 -7.27 8.00
CA ILE A 106 -2.89 -6.18 7.18
C ILE A 106 -3.08 -6.70 5.76
N PRO A 107 -4.32 -6.94 5.32
CA PRO A 107 -4.60 -7.32 3.94
C PRO A 107 -4.03 -6.32 2.94
N ARG A 108 -3.27 -6.81 1.96
CA ARG A 108 -2.75 -6.03 0.86
C ARG A 108 -3.77 -6.01 -0.28
N ILE A 109 -4.44 -4.89 -0.46
CA ILE A 109 -5.44 -4.65 -1.52
C ILE A 109 -4.92 -3.54 -2.41
N TYR A 110 -3.96 -3.85 -3.27
CA TYR A 110 -3.37 -2.85 -4.17
C TYR A 110 -4.27 -2.64 -5.38
N THR A 111 -4.90 -1.47 -5.43
CA THR A 111 -5.89 -1.10 -6.44
C THR A 111 -5.29 -0.43 -7.67
N ASN A 112 -4.01 -0.12 -7.62
CA ASN A 112 -3.24 0.47 -8.70
C ASN A 112 -2.06 -0.43 -9.08
N LYS A 113 -1.68 -0.43 -10.37
CA LYS A 113 -0.48 -1.12 -10.86
C LYS A 113 0.35 -0.19 -11.72
N PRO A 114 1.56 0.21 -11.27
CA PRO A 114 2.44 1.05 -12.07
C PRO A 114 2.95 0.29 -13.30
N ARG A 115 2.84 0.91 -14.47
CA ARG A 115 3.29 0.36 -15.76
C ARG A 115 4.29 1.30 -16.41
N THR A 116 5.54 0.88 -16.52
CA THR A 116 6.64 1.68 -17.05
C THR A 116 6.40 2.07 -18.51
N THR A 117 5.85 1.16 -19.34
CA THR A 117 5.54 1.38 -20.75
C THR A 117 4.10 1.85 -20.99
N GLY A 118 3.27 1.86 -19.94
CA GLY A 118 1.84 2.17 -20.04
C GLY A 118 0.96 1.02 -20.54
N GLU A 119 1.55 -0.14 -20.86
CA GLU A 119 0.82 -1.32 -21.33
C GLU A 119 0.43 -2.27 -20.19
N GLY A 120 -0.63 -3.09 -20.41
CA GLY A 120 -1.14 -4.08 -19.49
C GLY A 120 -2.12 -3.52 -18.45
N TYR A 121 -2.58 -4.40 -17.56
CA TYR A 121 -3.54 -4.06 -16.51
C TYR A 121 -3.00 -2.99 -15.56
N LYS A 122 -3.75 -1.90 -15.40
CA LYS A 122 -3.34 -0.71 -14.62
C LYS A 122 -3.91 -0.68 -13.19
N GLY A 123 -4.59 -1.74 -12.77
CA GLY A 123 -5.25 -1.84 -11.48
C GLY A 123 -6.75 -1.55 -11.58
N MET A 124 -7.49 -1.94 -10.55
CA MET A 124 -8.95 -1.83 -10.47
C MET A 124 -9.44 -0.38 -10.56
N LEU A 125 -8.65 0.59 -10.08
CA LEU A 125 -8.99 2.00 -10.22
C LEU A 125 -9.20 2.41 -11.69
N HIS A 126 -8.39 1.90 -12.61
CA HIS A 126 -8.49 2.21 -14.04
C HIS A 126 -9.40 1.25 -14.78
N GLN A 127 -9.37 -0.02 -14.40
CA GLN A 127 -10.02 -1.13 -15.09
C GLN A 127 -10.69 -2.03 -14.06
N PRO A 128 -11.88 -1.62 -13.52
CA PRO A 128 -12.63 -2.44 -12.55
C PRO A 128 -13.05 -3.79 -13.15
N LYS A 129 -13.09 -3.88 -14.48
CA LYS A 129 -13.19 -5.12 -15.24
C LYS A 129 -11.95 -5.23 -16.13
N PRO A 130 -11.02 -6.15 -15.83
CA PRO A 130 -9.71 -6.21 -16.49
C PRO A 130 -9.74 -6.41 -17.99
N ASP A 131 -10.81 -6.99 -18.54
CA ASP A 131 -11.07 -7.27 -19.97
C ASP A 131 -11.76 -6.12 -20.70
N GLN A 132 -12.12 -5.03 -20.01
CA GLN A 132 -12.83 -3.87 -20.60
C GLN A 132 -11.94 -2.63 -20.70
N ALA A 133 -12.43 -1.65 -21.45
CA ALA A 133 -11.78 -0.34 -21.54
C ALA A 133 -11.73 0.35 -20.16
N PRO A 134 -10.73 1.22 -19.93
CA PRO A 134 -10.64 1.99 -18.69
C PRO A 134 -11.89 2.82 -18.40
N ASP A 135 -12.37 2.75 -17.14
CA ASP A 135 -13.47 3.56 -16.60
C ASP A 135 -13.09 4.02 -15.19
N LEU A 136 -12.60 5.25 -15.08
CA LEU A 136 -12.12 5.80 -13.81
C LEU A 136 -13.24 6.04 -12.81
N LEU A 137 -14.45 6.42 -13.25
CA LEU A 137 -15.58 6.62 -12.34
C LEU A 137 -16.03 5.31 -11.73
N ALA A 138 -16.26 4.30 -12.56
CA ALA A 138 -16.58 2.95 -12.08
C ALA A 138 -15.44 2.39 -11.21
N GLY A 139 -14.18 2.66 -11.57
CA GLY A 139 -13.02 2.24 -10.80
C GLY A 139 -12.95 2.84 -9.39
N ILE A 140 -13.15 4.15 -9.24
CA ILE A 140 -13.16 4.82 -7.92
C ILE A 140 -14.27 4.24 -7.02
N ILE A 141 -15.45 3.99 -7.58
CA ILE A 141 -16.57 3.37 -6.86
C ILE A 141 -16.21 1.92 -6.46
N ALA A 142 -15.65 1.14 -7.39
CA ALA A 142 -15.31 -0.26 -7.16
C ALA A 142 -14.27 -0.43 -6.05
N ILE A 143 -13.17 0.35 -6.08
CA ILE A 143 -12.12 0.25 -5.07
C ILE A 143 -12.65 0.63 -3.68
N ARG A 144 -13.48 1.68 -3.57
CA ARG A 144 -14.07 2.06 -2.29
C ARG A 144 -14.99 0.99 -1.73
N LYS A 145 -15.89 0.44 -2.56
CA LYS A 145 -16.81 -0.65 -2.17
C LYS A 145 -16.04 -1.90 -1.73
N MET A 146 -15.03 -2.30 -2.48
CA MET A 146 -14.20 -3.47 -2.15
C MET A 146 -13.50 -3.30 -0.80
N HIS A 147 -12.89 -2.15 -0.51
CA HIS A 147 -12.27 -1.92 0.79
C HIS A 147 -13.28 -1.91 1.94
N ILE A 148 -14.46 -1.31 1.76
CA ILE A 148 -15.53 -1.33 2.78
C ILE A 148 -15.98 -2.75 3.04
N ARG A 149 -16.30 -3.52 2.00
CA ARG A 149 -16.71 -4.92 2.07
C ARG A 149 -15.63 -5.79 2.75
N ALA A 150 -14.37 -5.57 2.42
CA ALA A 150 -13.26 -6.29 3.05
C ALA A 150 -13.26 -6.11 4.58
N ILE A 151 -13.46 -4.89 5.08
CA ILE A 151 -13.55 -4.65 6.53
C ILE A 151 -14.83 -5.26 7.10
N GLU A 152 -15.96 -5.11 6.42
CA GLU A 152 -17.27 -5.62 6.86
C GLU A 152 -17.26 -7.15 7.04
N GLU A 153 -16.70 -7.89 6.08
CA GLU A 153 -16.65 -9.35 6.10
C GLU A 153 -15.55 -9.93 7.02
N SER A 154 -14.49 -9.16 7.31
CA SER A 154 -13.29 -9.69 7.99
C SER A 154 -12.92 -9.00 9.30
N GLY A 155 -13.36 -7.77 9.51
CA GLY A 155 -12.84 -6.92 10.60
C GLY A 155 -11.38 -6.47 10.39
N LEU A 156 -10.75 -6.74 9.25
CA LEU A 156 -9.38 -6.37 8.94
C LEU A 156 -9.34 -5.12 8.06
N THR A 157 -8.62 -4.11 8.50
CA THR A 157 -8.31 -2.92 7.69
C THR A 157 -7.12 -3.18 6.79
N SER A 158 -7.08 -2.54 5.63
CA SER A 158 -6.19 -2.91 4.54
C SER A 158 -5.09 -1.89 4.25
N ALA A 159 -4.13 -2.35 3.43
CA ALA A 159 -3.08 -1.57 2.81
C ALA A 159 -3.33 -1.37 1.32
N ASP A 160 -3.01 -0.18 0.77
CA ASP A 160 -2.93 0.07 -0.67
C ASP A 160 -1.59 0.75 -1.03
N GLU A 161 -1.29 0.87 -2.33
CA GLU A 161 -0.14 1.62 -2.84
C GLU A 161 -0.61 2.97 -3.40
N MET A 162 -0.06 4.06 -2.84
CA MET A 162 -0.28 5.41 -3.37
C MET A 162 0.49 5.58 -4.68
N LEU A 163 -0.12 5.18 -5.80
CA LEU A 163 0.44 5.44 -7.12
C LEU A 163 0.15 6.87 -7.57
N TYR A 164 -1.02 7.38 -7.25
CA TYR A 164 -1.47 8.74 -7.55
C TYR A 164 -1.94 9.41 -6.26
N PRO A 165 -1.22 10.44 -5.75
CA PRO A 165 -1.58 11.13 -4.51
C PRO A 165 -3.02 11.68 -4.48
N GLU A 166 -3.55 12.10 -5.65
CA GLU A 166 -4.90 12.64 -5.77
C GLU A 166 -6.00 11.61 -5.47
N ASN A 167 -5.74 10.32 -5.78
CA ASN A 167 -6.72 9.25 -5.60
C ASN A 167 -6.88 8.84 -4.13
N ARG A 168 -5.87 9.08 -3.31
CA ARG A 168 -5.87 8.72 -1.90
C ARG A 168 -7.10 9.23 -1.16
N SER A 169 -7.52 10.46 -1.44
CA SER A 169 -8.63 11.08 -0.72
C SER A 169 -10.00 10.40 -0.90
N TYR A 170 -10.13 9.45 -1.83
CA TYR A 170 -11.30 8.59 -1.94
C TYR A 170 -11.30 7.41 -0.96
N LEU A 171 -10.13 7.11 -0.34
CA LEU A 171 -9.91 5.96 0.55
C LEU A 171 -9.30 6.33 1.90
N ASP A 172 -9.00 7.61 2.20
CA ASP A 172 -8.27 8.06 3.38
C ASP A 172 -8.99 7.77 4.70
N ASP A 173 -10.30 7.56 4.68
CA ASP A 173 -11.13 7.16 5.80
C ASP A 173 -11.21 5.62 6.01
N ILE A 174 -10.58 4.84 5.14
CA ILE A 174 -10.68 3.36 5.12
C ILE A 174 -9.33 2.69 5.36
N LEU A 175 -8.26 3.17 4.71
CA LEU A 175 -6.95 2.54 4.73
C LEU A 175 -6.25 2.74 6.08
N SER A 176 -5.56 1.71 6.57
CA SER A 176 -4.73 1.75 7.78
C SER A 176 -3.24 1.67 7.51
N TYR A 177 -2.85 1.50 6.25
CA TYR A 177 -1.46 1.48 5.80
C TYR A 177 -1.38 1.89 4.33
N GLU A 178 -0.39 2.67 3.96
CA GLU A 178 -0.09 2.95 2.56
C GLU A 178 1.39 2.70 2.26
N ALA A 179 1.68 2.27 1.02
CA ALA A 179 3.02 2.16 0.51
C ALA A 179 3.25 3.16 -0.62
N ILE A 180 4.46 3.70 -0.71
CA ILE A 180 4.93 4.44 -1.88
C ILE A 180 5.88 3.54 -2.66
N GLY A 181 5.52 3.28 -3.92
CA GLY A 181 6.24 2.38 -4.80
C GLY A 181 7.63 2.87 -5.20
N ALA A 182 8.48 1.94 -5.61
CA ALA A 182 9.87 2.22 -5.99
C ALA A 182 10.05 3.24 -7.13
N ARG A 183 9.05 3.39 -8.00
CA ARG A 183 9.07 4.37 -9.10
C ARG A 183 8.58 5.75 -8.67
N SER A 184 7.90 5.84 -7.54
CA SER A 184 7.26 7.06 -7.02
C SER A 184 7.99 7.67 -5.83
N VAL A 185 8.87 6.93 -5.15
CA VAL A 185 9.53 7.33 -3.91
C VAL A 185 10.41 8.58 -4.05
N GLU A 186 10.88 8.89 -5.24
CA GLU A 186 11.66 10.09 -5.54
C GLU A 186 10.78 11.30 -5.91
N ASN A 187 9.50 11.07 -6.16
CA ASN A 187 8.58 12.13 -6.57
C ASN A 187 8.18 13.00 -5.37
N GLN A 188 8.33 14.32 -5.52
CA GLN A 188 8.08 15.29 -4.46
C GLN A 188 6.63 15.26 -3.97
N GLN A 189 5.66 15.16 -4.87
CA GLN A 189 4.23 15.15 -4.51
C GLN A 189 3.88 13.98 -3.58
N HIS A 190 4.46 12.78 -3.83
CA HIS A 190 4.24 11.61 -2.97
C HIS A 190 4.82 11.82 -1.57
N ARG A 191 6.04 12.36 -1.47
CA ARG A 191 6.71 12.62 -0.18
C ARG A 191 5.92 13.64 0.64
N LEU A 192 5.48 14.75 0.00
CA LEU A 192 4.70 15.80 0.65
C LEU A 192 3.31 15.30 1.07
N THR A 193 2.64 14.49 0.23
CA THR A 193 1.37 13.88 0.61
C THR A 193 1.54 12.93 1.79
N ALA A 194 2.60 12.11 1.80
CA ALA A 194 2.90 11.20 2.91
C ALA A 194 3.11 11.96 4.24
N SER A 195 3.67 13.18 4.20
CA SER A 195 3.89 13.99 5.40
C SER A 195 2.58 14.50 6.06
N GLY A 196 1.47 14.49 5.33
CA GLY A 196 0.16 14.88 5.84
C GLY A 196 -0.74 13.70 6.23
N MET A 197 -0.19 12.50 6.36
CA MET A 197 -0.94 11.29 6.71
C MET A 197 -0.76 10.95 8.19
N ASP A 198 -1.80 10.38 8.78
CA ASP A 198 -1.85 9.95 10.19
C ASP A 198 -1.74 8.43 10.38
N ILE A 199 -1.59 7.71 9.27
CA ILE A 199 -1.37 6.25 9.22
C ILE A 199 0.08 5.93 8.80
N PRO A 200 0.60 4.72 9.07
CA PRO A 200 1.92 4.32 8.60
C PRO A 200 2.06 4.36 7.08
N VAL A 201 3.14 4.98 6.61
CA VAL A 201 3.51 5.03 5.19
C VAL A 201 4.86 4.41 4.96
N GLY A 202 4.88 3.32 4.20
CA GLY A 202 6.10 2.61 3.83
C GLY A 202 6.72 3.18 2.55
N MET A 203 7.94 3.72 2.65
CA MET A 203 8.72 4.22 1.53
C MET A 203 9.57 3.09 0.95
N LYS A 204 9.20 2.54 -0.21
CA LYS A 204 10.03 1.51 -0.88
C LYS A 204 11.35 2.12 -1.34
N ASN A 205 12.46 1.37 -1.23
CA ASN A 205 13.67 1.80 -1.90
C ASN A 205 13.43 1.92 -3.41
N PRO A 206 14.10 2.87 -4.10
CA PRO A 206 13.98 3.01 -5.55
C PRO A 206 14.39 1.73 -6.28
N THR A 207 14.08 1.63 -7.56
CA THR A 207 14.41 0.44 -8.37
C THR A 207 15.91 0.13 -8.40
N SER A 208 16.76 1.13 -8.22
CA SER A 208 18.21 0.97 -8.07
C SER A 208 18.66 0.27 -6.78
N GLY A 209 17.81 0.22 -5.75
CA GLY A 209 18.18 -0.32 -4.44
C GLY A 209 18.84 0.68 -3.49
N ASP A 210 18.88 1.98 -3.82
CA ASP A 210 19.61 3.00 -3.05
C ASP A 210 18.93 3.30 -1.71
N PHE A 211 19.63 3.00 -0.61
CA PHE A 211 19.16 3.26 0.77
C PHE A 211 19.18 4.74 1.12
N SER A 212 20.09 5.54 0.57
CA SER A 212 20.18 6.96 0.85
C SER A 212 18.95 7.69 0.30
N VAL A 213 18.56 7.37 -0.93
CA VAL A 213 17.34 7.91 -1.56
C VAL A 213 16.09 7.52 -0.77
N MET A 214 16.01 6.25 -0.34
CA MET A 214 14.92 5.74 0.48
C MET A 214 14.83 6.49 1.82
N LEU A 215 15.93 6.64 2.55
CA LEU A 215 15.97 7.35 3.83
C LEU A 215 15.64 8.85 3.66
N ASN A 216 16.10 9.49 2.58
CA ASN A 216 15.73 10.87 2.26
C ASN A 216 14.22 11.01 2.03
N SER A 217 13.55 9.99 1.49
CA SER A 217 12.09 10.02 1.34
C SER A 217 11.36 9.92 2.69
N VAL A 218 11.90 9.15 3.65
CA VAL A 218 11.38 9.09 5.01
C VAL A 218 11.59 10.42 5.73
N ILE A 219 12.77 11.04 5.62
CA ILE A 219 13.05 12.37 6.17
C ILE A 219 12.01 13.39 5.66
N ALA A 220 11.78 13.41 4.35
CA ALA A 220 10.79 14.32 3.77
C ALA A 220 9.37 14.03 4.29
N ALA A 221 8.97 12.75 4.38
CA ALA A 221 7.66 12.39 4.89
C ALA A 221 7.47 12.69 6.38
N GLN A 222 8.54 12.67 7.18
CA GLN A 222 8.49 13.03 8.60
C GLN A 222 8.60 14.55 8.85
N SER A 223 8.85 15.35 7.81
CA SER A 223 8.97 16.80 7.93
C SER A 223 7.67 17.53 7.61
N SER A 224 7.48 18.71 8.20
CA SER A 224 6.41 19.64 7.84
C SER A 224 6.67 20.30 6.49
N HIS A 225 5.65 20.44 5.67
CA HIS A 225 5.72 21.07 4.35
C HIS A 225 4.49 21.92 4.06
N THR A 226 4.71 23.01 3.30
CA THR A 226 3.64 23.83 2.72
C THR A 226 3.64 23.67 1.20
N PHE A 227 2.51 23.28 0.61
CA PHE A 227 2.40 23.03 -0.83
C PHE A 227 0.95 23.09 -1.31
N ILE A 228 0.77 23.07 -2.64
CA ILE A 228 -0.55 23.02 -3.26
C ILE A 228 -1.03 21.57 -3.30
N TYR A 229 -2.14 21.29 -2.63
CA TYR A 229 -2.80 20.00 -2.66
C TYR A 229 -4.27 20.17 -3.05
N ARG A 230 -4.68 19.59 -4.18
CA ARG A 230 -6.05 19.64 -4.71
C ARG A 230 -6.61 21.09 -4.83
N GLY A 231 -5.75 22.00 -5.32
CA GLY A 231 -6.13 23.41 -5.49
C GLY A 231 -6.16 24.24 -4.20
N MET A 232 -5.74 23.66 -3.08
CA MET A 232 -5.65 24.34 -1.78
C MET A 232 -4.19 24.54 -1.36
N ASP A 233 -3.91 25.63 -0.69
CA ASP A 233 -2.67 25.85 0.06
C ASP A 233 -2.76 25.09 1.37
N VAL A 234 -1.89 24.09 1.57
CA VAL A 234 -1.91 23.22 2.75
C VAL A 234 -0.55 23.18 3.43
N THR A 235 -0.56 23.06 4.76
CA THR A 235 0.63 22.78 5.56
C THR A 235 0.43 21.46 6.29
N THR A 236 1.44 20.58 6.23
CA THR A 236 1.45 19.29 6.92
C THR A 236 2.31 19.35 8.17
N ASP A 237 2.07 18.45 9.15
CA ASP A 237 2.83 18.41 10.41
C ASP A 237 4.02 17.45 10.36
N GLY A 238 4.11 16.63 9.31
CA GLY A 238 5.02 15.48 9.23
C GLY A 238 4.39 14.20 9.77
N ASN A 239 4.74 13.06 9.19
CA ASN A 239 4.24 11.74 9.56
C ASN A 239 5.30 10.94 10.31
N ASP A 240 5.21 10.88 11.63
CA ASP A 240 6.13 10.16 12.52
C ASP A 240 6.13 8.63 12.33
N LEU A 241 5.19 8.09 11.57
CA LEU A 241 5.07 6.66 11.23
C LEU A 241 5.61 6.34 9.82
N ALA A 242 6.12 7.33 9.08
CA ALA A 242 6.78 7.07 7.80
C ALA A 242 8.06 6.25 8.03
N HIS A 243 8.21 5.17 7.27
CA HIS A 243 9.26 4.18 7.46
C HIS A 243 9.70 3.58 6.13
N VAL A 244 10.70 2.68 6.14
CA VAL A 244 11.26 2.08 4.92
C VAL A 244 10.63 0.74 4.58
N ILE A 245 10.57 0.43 3.26
CA ILE A 245 10.29 -0.91 2.74
C ILE A 245 11.46 -1.35 1.87
N LEU A 246 12.08 -2.48 2.24
CA LEU A 246 13.15 -3.12 1.46
C LEU A 246 12.55 -4.07 0.43
N ARG A 247 12.77 -3.81 -0.86
CA ARG A 247 12.23 -4.61 -1.95
C ARG A 247 13.27 -5.17 -2.93
N GLY A 248 14.57 -5.06 -2.57
CA GLY A 248 15.68 -5.32 -3.47
C GLY A 248 15.85 -4.24 -4.53
N GLY A 249 16.90 -4.34 -5.31
CA GLY A 249 17.21 -3.42 -6.39
C GLY A 249 17.48 -4.14 -7.72
N VAL A 250 17.56 -3.37 -8.80
CA VAL A 250 18.02 -3.84 -10.10
C VAL A 250 19.13 -2.92 -10.54
N ASP A 251 20.30 -3.49 -10.86
CA ASP A 251 21.44 -2.72 -11.31
C ASP A 251 21.29 -2.30 -12.79
N LYS A 252 22.25 -1.53 -13.27
CA LYS A 252 22.28 -1.04 -14.66
C LYS A 252 22.40 -2.15 -15.72
N TYR A 253 22.72 -3.37 -15.32
CA TYR A 253 22.81 -4.54 -16.19
C TYR A 253 21.55 -5.41 -16.15
N GLY A 254 20.55 -5.03 -15.33
CA GLY A 254 19.31 -5.77 -15.16
C GLY A 254 19.40 -6.91 -14.12
N THR A 255 20.49 -6.98 -13.35
CA THR A 255 20.66 -7.99 -12.30
C THR A 255 19.87 -7.58 -11.06
N CYS A 256 19.07 -8.51 -10.53
CA CYS A 256 18.39 -8.30 -9.25
C CYS A 256 19.36 -8.49 -8.09
N ASN A 257 19.44 -7.49 -7.23
CA ASN A 257 20.23 -7.49 -6.01
C ASN A 257 19.30 -7.46 -4.80
N PRO A 258 19.20 -8.54 -4.02
CA PRO A 258 18.43 -8.54 -2.78
C PRO A 258 19.02 -7.55 -1.77
N ASN A 259 18.21 -7.10 -0.80
CA ASN A 259 18.64 -6.18 0.25
C ASN A 259 18.01 -6.50 1.62
N TYR A 260 17.80 -7.80 1.89
CA TYR A 260 17.23 -8.33 3.14
C TYR A 260 18.23 -9.21 3.91
N HIS A 261 19.44 -9.44 3.41
CA HIS A 261 20.45 -10.22 4.11
C HIS A 261 20.91 -9.51 5.38
N TYR A 262 21.46 -10.25 6.31
CA TYR A 262 21.89 -9.73 7.62
C TYR A 262 22.74 -8.45 7.50
N GLU A 263 23.70 -8.45 6.59
CA GLU A 263 24.62 -7.33 6.34
C GLU A 263 23.91 -6.09 5.82
N ASP A 264 22.91 -6.26 4.95
CA ASP A 264 22.07 -5.16 4.45
C ASP A 264 21.24 -4.56 5.57
N LEU A 265 20.65 -5.40 6.43
CA LEU A 265 19.84 -4.97 7.56
C LEU A 265 20.68 -4.23 8.61
N ILE A 266 21.89 -4.69 8.91
CA ILE A 266 22.83 -4.00 9.80
C ILE A 266 23.27 -2.66 9.20
N ARG A 267 23.56 -2.62 7.90
CA ARG A 267 23.87 -1.38 7.19
C ARG A 267 22.71 -0.39 7.26
N LEU A 268 21.48 -0.85 7.00
CA LEU A 268 20.29 -0.01 7.13
C LEU A 268 20.13 0.54 8.54
N GLN A 269 20.30 -0.32 9.55
CA GLN A 269 20.17 0.08 10.96
C GLN A 269 21.16 1.18 11.34
N ALA A 270 22.42 1.08 10.90
CA ALA A 270 23.43 2.10 11.12
C ALA A 270 23.05 3.42 10.43
N MET A 271 22.66 3.39 9.14
CA MET A 271 22.25 4.56 8.38
C MET A 271 21.00 5.24 8.96
N TYR A 272 20.05 4.45 9.48
CA TYR A 272 18.84 4.97 10.14
C TYR A 272 19.21 5.74 11.41
N GLY A 273 20.11 5.17 12.23
CA GLY A 273 20.57 5.80 13.48
C GLY A 273 21.24 7.16 13.26
N GLU A 274 21.97 7.34 12.14
CA GLU A 274 22.62 8.60 11.79
C GLU A 274 21.62 9.73 11.45
N LYS A 275 20.39 9.37 11.04
CA LYS A 275 19.40 10.35 10.56
C LYS A 275 18.49 10.91 11.67
N HIS A 276 18.52 10.34 12.89
CA HIS A 276 17.70 10.77 14.04
C HIS A 276 16.20 10.86 13.72
N LEU A 277 15.71 9.92 12.90
CA LEU A 277 14.31 9.85 12.49
C LEU A 277 13.43 9.33 13.64
N ALA A 278 12.17 9.78 13.67
CA ALA A 278 11.18 9.24 14.59
C ALA A 278 10.85 7.78 14.27
N ASN A 279 10.63 6.97 15.31
CA ASN A 279 10.13 5.60 15.20
C ASN A 279 10.79 4.76 14.08
N PRO A 280 12.13 4.52 14.12
CA PRO A 280 12.80 3.75 13.07
C PRO A 280 12.13 2.39 12.85
N ALA A 281 11.71 2.13 11.63
CA ALA A 281 11.01 0.91 11.27
C ALA A 281 11.32 0.48 9.84
N ALA A 282 11.37 -0.84 9.62
CA ALA A 282 11.56 -1.44 8.31
C ALA A 282 10.55 -2.59 8.11
N ILE A 283 9.95 -2.61 6.92
CA ILE A 283 9.20 -3.76 6.39
C ILE A 283 10.06 -4.39 5.29
N VAL A 284 10.15 -5.70 5.28
CA VAL A 284 10.85 -6.43 4.20
C VAL A 284 9.82 -7.00 3.23
N ASP A 285 9.86 -6.50 2.00
CA ASP A 285 9.09 -7.06 0.88
C ASP A 285 9.80 -8.33 0.38
N ALA A 286 9.20 -9.48 0.65
CA ALA A 286 9.78 -10.78 0.36
C ALA A 286 9.73 -11.17 -1.12
N ASN A 287 9.02 -10.40 -1.96
CA ASN A 287 8.93 -10.62 -3.39
C ASN A 287 9.82 -9.63 -4.18
N HIS A 288 9.37 -9.19 -5.34
CA HIS A 288 10.03 -8.24 -6.24
C HIS A 288 11.50 -8.63 -6.54
N SER A 289 12.45 -7.69 -6.38
CA SER A 289 13.88 -7.98 -6.64
C SER A 289 14.53 -8.78 -5.53
N ASN A 290 13.95 -8.85 -4.34
CA ASN A 290 14.44 -9.70 -3.25
C ASN A 290 14.32 -11.19 -3.59
N SER A 291 13.27 -11.59 -4.29
CA SER A 291 13.05 -12.97 -4.75
C SER A 291 13.42 -13.19 -6.23
N ASN A 292 13.89 -12.15 -6.92
CA ASN A 292 14.00 -12.15 -8.39
C ASN A 292 12.68 -12.57 -9.06
N LYS A 293 11.54 -12.18 -8.46
CA LYS A 293 10.17 -12.57 -8.86
C LYS A 293 9.87 -14.07 -8.83
N GLN A 294 10.72 -14.85 -8.17
CA GLN A 294 10.46 -16.27 -7.90
C GLN A 294 9.59 -16.37 -6.64
N PHE A 295 8.29 -16.32 -6.82
CA PHE A 295 7.34 -16.13 -5.72
C PHE A 295 7.44 -17.16 -4.60
N LYS A 296 7.89 -18.39 -4.86
CA LYS A 296 8.10 -19.43 -3.83
C LYS A 296 9.27 -19.13 -2.89
N GLU A 297 10.24 -18.30 -3.34
CA GLU A 297 11.35 -17.85 -2.51
C GLU A 297 10.91 -16.95 -1.34
N GLN A 298 9.73 -16.37 -1.40
CA GLN A 298 9.19 -15.56 -0.31
C GLN A 298 9.22 -16.30 1.03
N ILE A 299 8.95 -17.61 1.04
CA ILE A 299 8.96 -18.45 2.26
C ILE A 299 10.36 -18.49 2.89
N ARG A 300 11.38 -18.72 2.06
CA ARG A 300 12.78 -18.76 2.52
C ARG A 300 13.23 -17.38 2.99
N ILE A 301 12.90 -16.34 2.23
CA ILE A 301 13.28 -14.95 2.54
C ILE A 301 12.69 -14.52 3.88
N VAL A 302 11.42 -14.77 4.12
CA VAL A 302 10.77 -14.47 5.40
C VAL A 302 11.48 -15.20 6.55
N SER A 303 11.84 -16.48 6.38
CA SER A 303 12.55 -17.24 7.40
C SER A 303 13.94 -16.65 7.71
N GLU A 304 14.67 -16.20 6.69
CA GLU A 304 15.98 -15.55 6.86
C GLU A 304 15.86 -14.20 7.59
N VAL A 305 14.85 -13.42 7.25
CA VAL A 305 14.56 -12.13 7.93
C VAL A 305 14.24 -12.36 9.40
N LEU A 306 13.39 -13.34 9.72
CA LEU A 306 13.05 -13.69 11.10
C LEU A 306 14.28 -14.18 11.87
N HIS A 307 15.11 -15.03 11.25
CA HIS A 307 16.37 -15.48 11.86
C HIS A 307 17.29 -14.28 12.18
N SER A 308 17.51 -13.38 11.23
CA SER A 308 18.34 -12.18 11.42
C SER A 308 17.79 -11.28 12.53
N ARG A 309 16.47 -11.08 12.56
CA ARG A 309 15.75 -10.31 13.58
C ARG A 309 15.93 -10.92 14.97
N ASN A 310 15.81 -12.23 15.11
CA ASN A 310 15.93 -12.92 16.38
C ASN A 310 17.38 -13.03 16.88
N TYR A 311 18.33 -13.01 15.95
CA TYR A 311 19.75 -13.04 16.28
C TYR A 311 20.28 -11.70 16.83
N ASN A 312 19.67 -10.56 16.48
CA ASN A 312 20.15 -9.22 16.81
C ASN A 312 19.03 -8.33 17.35
N THR A 313 19.15 -7.88 18.60
CA THR A 313 18.13 -7.06 19.27
C THR A 313 17.83 -5.73 18.57
N LYS A 314 18.86 -5.08 17.99
CA LYS A 314 18.67 -3.84 17.22
C LYS A 314 17.89 -4.09 15.94
N LEU A 315 18.09 -5.24 15.29
CA LEU A 315 17.29 -5.66 14.15
C LEU A 315 15.87 -6.04 14.59
N LYS A 316 15.71 -6.63 15.76
CA LYS A 316 14.38 -6.91 16.35
C LYS A 316 13.56 -5.64 16.56
N GLU A 317 14.20 -4.56 16.98
CA GLU A 317 13.57 -3.25 17.16
C GLU A 317 13.25 -2.58 15.82
N LEU A 318 14.14 -2.71 14.82
CA LEU A 318 14.01 -2.06 13.52
C LEU A 318 12.99 -2.76 12.60
N ILE A 319 13.07 -4.11 12.50
CA ILE A 319 12.26 -4.87 11.54
C ILE A 319 10.90 -5.13 12.16
N LYS A 320 9.91 -4.34 11.76
CA LYS A 320 8.54 -4.40 12.27
C LYS A 320 7.65 -5.40 11.54
N GLY A 321 8.02 -5.84 10.35
CA GLY A 321 7.19 -6.76 9.58
C GLY A 321 7.75 -7.17 8.22
N VAL A 322 6.92 -7.93 7.51
CA VAL A 322 7.15 -8.39 6.14
C VAL A 322 5.97 -8.08 5.24
N MET A 323 6.24 -7.96 3.94
CA MET A 323 5.23 -7.85 2.90
C MET A 323 5.33 -9.05 1.97
N ILE A 324 4.18 -9.71 1.70
CA ILE A 324 4.10 -10.98 0.98
C ILE A 324 3.06 -10.85 -0.13
N GLU A 325 3.42 -11.24 -1.35
CA GLU A 325 2.47 -11.36 -2.46
C GLU A 325 1.88 -12.77 -2.50
N SER A 326 0.59 -12.85 -2.24
CA SER A 326 -0.18 -14.09 -2.10
C SER A 326 -1.62 -13.92 -2.58
N TYR A 327 -2.19 -15.00 -3.13
CA TYR A 327 -3.59 -15.02 -3.52
C TYR A 327 -4.20 -16.42 -3.25
N LEU A 328 -5.44 -16.67 -3.73
CA LEU A 328 -6.09 -17.97 -3.54
C LEU A 328 -5.33 -19.09 -4.28
N GLU A 329 -4.93 -18.82 -5.54
CA GLU A 329 -4.21 -19.76 -6.38
C GLU A 329 -2.77 -19.27 -6.64
N GLU A 330 -1.82 -20.22 -6.69
CA GLU A 330 -0.41 -19.88 -6.91
C GLU A 330 -0.09 -19.41 -8.33
N GLY A 331 0.95 -18.61 -8.46
CA GLY A 331 1.49 -18.13 -9.73
C GLY A 331 0.75 -16.93 -10.30
N CYS A 332 0.72 -16.85 -11.63
CA CYS A 332 0.02 -15.81 -12.36
C CYS A 332 -0.57 -16.36 -13.66
N GLN A 333 -1.43 -15.56 -14.30
CA GLN A 333 -2.11 -15.87 -15.56
C GLN A 333 -2.25 -14.62 -16.43
N SER A 334 -2.52 -14.82 -17.71
CA SER A 334 -2.90 -13.75 -18.63
C SER A 334 -4.40 -13.44 -18.52
N ILE A 335 -4.79 -12.21 -18.83
CA ILE A 335 -6.20 -11.85 -18.97
C ILE A 335 -6.78 -12.57 -20.18
N GLY A 336 -7.91 -13.26 -20.02
CA GLY A 336 -8.55 -14.03 -21.10
C GLY A 336 -9.83 -14.73 -20.64
N ALA A 337 -10.44 -15.50 -21.55
CA ALA A 337 -11.72 -16.16 -21.30
C ALA A 337 -11.66 -17.30 -20.25
N ASP A 338 -10.51 -17.96 -20.10
CA ASP A 338 -10.30 -19.11 -19.23
C ASP A 338 -9.57 -18.75 -17.93
N GLN A 339 -9.89 -17.58 -17.35
CA GLN A 339 -9.25 -17.14 -16.12
C GLN A 339 -9.63 -18.04 -14.93
N ILE A 340 -8.60 -18.45 -14.18
CA ILE A 340 -8.74 -19.15 -12.92
C ILE A 340 -9.09 -18.13 -11.84
N TYR A 341 -10.19 -18.35 -11.12
CA TYR A 341 -10.63 -17.51 -10.02
C TYR A 341 -9.56 -17.42 -8.92
N GLY A 342 -9.24 -16.21 -8.47
CA GLY A 342 -8.27 -15.97 -7.41
C GLY A 342 -6.81 -16.26 -7.78
N LYS A 343 -6.47 -16.27 -9.08
CA LYS A 343 -5.11 -16.33 -9.58
C LYS A 343 -4.68 -14.98 -10.12
N SER A 344 -3.49 -14.51 -9.73
CA SER A 344 -2.99 -13.18 -10.09
C SER A 344 -2.92 -12.96 -11.61
N ILE A 345 -3.37 -11.79 -12.08
CA ILE A 345 -3.22 -11.35 -13.48
C ILE A 345 -2.02 -10.40 -13.68
N THR A 346 -1.17 -10.29 -12.67
CA THR A 346 0.03 -9.45 -12.68
C THR A 346 1.26 -10.27 -12.28
N ASP A 347 2.03 -9.88 -11.25
CA ASP A 347 3.17 -10.69 -10.83
C ASP A 347 2.72 -11.97 -10.10
N PRO A 348 3.49 -13.07 -10.18
CA PRO A 348 3.10 -14.34 -9.56
C PRO A 348 3.11 -14.26 -8.04
N CYS A 349 2.11 -14.90 -7.42
CA CYS A 349 1.83 -14.91 -5.99
C CYS A 349 1.97 -16.31 -5.38
N LEU A 350 2.22 -16.39 -4.07
CA LEU A 350 2.02 -17.61 -3.30
C LEU A 350 0.54 -18.02 -3.34
N GLY A 351 0.24 -19.32 -3.32
CA GLY A 351 -1.10 -19.83 -3.12
C GLY A 351 -1.52 -19.80 -1.64
N TRP A 352 -2.81 -20.03 -1.39
CA TRP A 352 -3.37 -19.95 -0.05
C TRP A 352 -2.72 -20.92 0.95
N GLU A 353 -2.53 -22.18 0.59
CA GLU A 353 -1.98 -23.20 1.50
C GLU A 353 -0.57 -22.86 1.99
N ASP A 354 0.29 -22.40 1.08
CA ASP A 354 1.65 -21.98 1.43
C ASP A 354 1.64 -20.72 2.31
N THR A 355 0.70 -19.80 2.05
CA THR A 355 0.55 -18.57 2.81
C THR A 355 0.05 -18.85 4.22
N GLU A 356 -0.96 -19.68 4.40
CA GLU A 356 -1.48 -20.04 5.72
C GLU A 356 -0.38 -20.66 6.58
N ARG A 357 0.36 -21.64 6.01
CA ARG A 357 1.51 -22.26 6.70
C ARG A 357 2.59 -21.25 7.06
N LEU A 358 2.89 -20.32 6.15
CA LEU A 358 3.88 -19.29 6.38
C LEU A 358 3.47 -18.34 7.51
N ILE A 359 2.19 -17.92 7.57
CA ILE A 359 1.69 -17.05 8.65
C ILE A 359 1.80 -17.73 10.01
N TYR A 360 1.43 -19.02 10.13
CA TYR A 360 1.61 -19.75 11.39
C TYR A 360 3.08 -19.86 11.79
N LYS A 361 3.97 -20.15 10.83
CA LYS A 361 5.41 -20.17 11.07
C LYS A 361 5.93 -18.82 11.57
N ILE A 362 5.49 -17.72 10.95
CA ILE A 362 5.86 -16.37 11.41
C ILE A 362 5.42 -16.17 12.87
N ALA A 363 4.20 -16.56 13.21
CA ALA A 363 3.67 -16.43 14.57
C ALA A 363 4.46 -17.27 15.61
N GLU A 364 5.00 -18.41 15.22
CA GLU A 364 5.83 -19.26 16.09
C GLU A 364 7.21 -18.67 16.33
N GLU A 365 7.79 -17.99 15.31
CA GLU A 365 9.16 -17.50 15.32
C GLU A 365 9.32 -16.03 15.79
N CYS A 366 8.22 -15.24 15.93
CA CYS A 366 8.24 -13.82 16.32
C CYS A 366 8.33 -13.58 17.85
#